data_b6f4c390032b04c2230bc6cbeb798b5a
#
_entry.id   b6f4c390032b04c2230bc6cbeb798b5a
#
_cell.length_a   1.000
_cell.length_b   1.000
_cell.length_c   1.000
_cell.angle_alpha   90.00
_cell.angle_beta   90.00
_cell.angle_gamma   90.00
#
_symmetry.space_group_name_H-M   'P 1'
#
loop_
_entity.id
_entity.type
_entity.pdbx_description
1 polymer ?
#
loop_
_entity_poly.entity_id
_entity_poly.type
_entity_poly.pdbx_seq_one_letter_code
_entity_poly.pdbx_strand_id
1 'polypeptide(L)'
;LGQIRTKLNPGRCLSLVDITKIKYEVRIIDPSGKQMDVTPFVSQLSFGDADGELAAHLSMTLTNQQVGGKWIHQLVALGTPIYLLANGVEVFRGTVFDWMTSTDPLGSVEIEAYDQLIYLFKSEDDRYYRAGQRAIDVLTDIFRAWNIPIGKIEGPNVVLAKQVFRQMTVAEMINSILKQGKDKGAGEFIVRSEKGKVYIRKAMSNQDVYVFAYNENVQSVMDRWSINNLVTRVRIIGAEDEEGRAPLIAVLDGDTKYGILQRIVQNSSDDTIADVKQNAKEILKEFGQXEKNRTIRCVDVPFIRKGDKVKVVAGTLNGYYQVVSVEHNVTSLTMSVGLK
;
A
#
# COMPACT_ATOMS: atom_id res chain seq x y z
N LEU A 1 6.97 12.47 -27.53
CA LEU A 1 7.49 12.55 -26.17
C LEU A 1 6.38 13.06 -25.27
N GLY A 2 5.80 12.26 -24.39
CA GLY A 2 4.79 12.72 -23.43
C GLY A 2 3.44 12.03 -23.52
N GLN A 3 3.29 11.03 -24.38
CA GLN A 3 2.03 10.29 -24.46
C GLN A 3 2.23 8.88 -23.88
N ILE A 4 1.38 8.50 -22.96
CA ILE A 4 1.38 7.14 -22.40
C ILE A 4 0.24 6.37 -23.05
N ARG A 5 0.58 5.26 -23.66
CA ARG A 5 -0.40 4.38 -24.31
C ARG A 5 -1.09 3.49 -23.30
N THR A 6 -2.40 3.49 -23.29
CA THR A 6 -3.18 2.49 -22.59
C THR A 6 -3.59 1.41 -23.61
N LYS A 7 -3.27 0.14 -23.31
CA LYS A 7 -3.81 -0.98 -24.09
C LYS A 7 -5.20 -1.29 -23.57
N LEU A 8 -6.19 -0.93 -24.35
CA LEU A 8 -7.58 -1.32 -24.12
C LEU A 8 -7.89 -2.65 -24.80
N ASN A 9 -8.90 -3.34 -24.31
CA ASN A 9 -9.51 -4.50 -24.98
C ASN A 9 -9.85 -4.17 -26.44
N PRO A 10 -9.76 -5.13 -27.36
CA PRO A 10 -10.09 -4.87 -28.77
C PRO A 10 -11.53 -4.34 -28.90
N GLY A 11 -11.65 -3.14 -29.43
CA GLY A 11 -12.95 -2.50 -29.68
C GLY A 11 -13.17 -1.13 -29.04
N ARG A 12 -12.23 -0.64 -28.18
CA ARG A 12 -12.28 0.75 -27.64
C ARG A 12 -11.10 1.57 -28.16
N CYS A 13 -11.37 2.81 -28.46
CA CYS A 13 -10.34 3.79 -28.84
C CYS A 13 -9.31 3.95 -27.72
N LEU A 14 -8.03 3.92 -28.07
CA LEU A 14 -6.93 4.22 -27.17
C LEU A 14 -7.11 5.64 -26.62
N SER A 15 -7.42 5.77 -25.34
CA SER A 15 -7.33 7.08 -24.68
C SER A 15 -5.86 7.33 -24.38
N LEU A 16 -5.29 8.29 -25.09
CA LEU A 16 -3.93 8.76 -24.80
C LEU A 16 -4.04 9.77 -23.65
N VAL A 17 -3.43 9.45 -22.52
CA VAL A 17 -3.27 10.44 -21.46
C VAL A 17 -2.07 11.32 -21.85
N ASP A 18 -2.33 12.56 -22.15
CA ASP A 18 -1.27 13.53 -22.46
C ASP A 18 -0.71 14.06 -21.13
N ILE A 19 0.36 13.46 -20.68
CA ILE A 19 1.00 13.78 -19.41
C ILE A 19 1.57 15.18 -19.38
N THR A 20 1.78 15.82 -20.55
CA THR A 20 2.26 17.21 -20.58
C THR A 20 1.15 18.21 -20.25
N LYS A 21 -0.09 17.76 -20.20
CA LYS A 21 -1.26 18.60 -19.95
C LYS A 21 -1.94 18.30 -18.63
N ILE A 22 -1.32 17.52 -17.75
CA ILE A 22 -1.92 17.25 -16.45
C ILE A 22 -1.82 18.51 -15.59
N LYS A 23 -2.97 18.95 -15.13
CA LYS A 23 -3.08 20.10 -14.24
C LYS A 23 -3.53 19.58 -12.86
N TYR A 24 -2.68 19.80 -11.88
CA TYR A 24 -2.98 19.46 -10.50
C TYR A 24 -3.61 20.66 -9.79
N GLU A 25 -4.59 20.37 -8.92
CA GLU A 25 -5.24 21.38 -8.07
C GLU A 25 -5.32 20.81 -6.64
N VAL A 26 -4.93 21.64 -5.66
CA VAL A 26 -5.03 21.28 -4.25
C VAL A 26 -6.12 22.14 -3.61
N ARG A 27 -7.11 21.51 -3.02
CA ARG A 27 -8.19 22.18 -2.31
C ARG A 27 -8.24 21.75 -0.87
N ILE A 28 -8.54 22.68 0.02
CA ILE A 28 -8.73 22.42 1.45
C ILE A 28 -10.11 22.90 1.88
N ILE A 29 -10.55 22.40 3.04
CA ILE A 29 -11.68 23.01 3.78
C ILE A 29 -11.05 23.72 4.98
N ASP A 30 -11.13 25.05 4.99
CA ASP A 30 -10.53 25.84 6.04
C ASP A 30 -11.30 25.69 7.38
N PRO A 31 -10.76 26.20 8.50
CA PRO A 31 -11.44 26.06 9.79
C PRO A 31 -12.84 26.70 9.87
N SER A 32 -13.19 27.56 8.92
CA SER A 32 -14.55 28.14 8.84
C SER A 32 -15.51 27.25 8.05
N GLY A 33 -15.01 26.14 7.47
CA GLY A 33 -15.81 25.23 6.64
C GLY A 33 -15.85 25.62 5.16
N LYS A 34 -15.06 26.61 4.75
CA LYS A 34 -15.06 27.10 3.38
C LYS A 34 -13.99 26.36 2.55
N GLN A 35 -14.38 25.96 1.35
CA GLN A 35 -13.44 25.38 0.40
C GLN A 35 -12.53 26.47 -0.18
N MET A 36 -11.23 26.16 -0.26
CA MET A 36 -10.21 27.07 -0.75
C MET A 36 -9.22 26.33 -1.65
N ASP A 37 -8.87 26.95 -2.77
CA ASP A 37 -7.80 26.47 -3.65
C ASP A 37 -6.46 27.02 -3.13
N VAL A 38 -5.58 26.11 -2.71
CA VAL A 38 -4.25 26.46 -2.21
C VAL A 38 -3.14 26.15 -3.22
N THR A 39 -3.49 25.71 -4.41
CA THR A 39 -2.53 25.35 -5.47
C THR A 39 -1.47 26.43 -5.70
N PRO A 40 -1.83 27.74 -5.74
CA PRO A 40 -0.81 28.78 -5.98
C PRO A 40 0.27 28.90 -4.91
N PHE A 41 0.04 28.31 -3.73
CA PHE A 41 0.97 28.40 -2.60
C PHE A 41 1.84 27.13 -2.46
N VAL A 42 1.56 26.10 -3.25
CA VAL A 42 2.28 24.82 -3.18
C VAL A 42 3.66 24.95 -3.82
N SER A 43 4.70 24.68 -3.03
CA SER A 43 6.08 24.67 -3.52
C SER A 43 6.60 23.25 -3.76
N GLN A 44 6.13 22.29 -2.96
CA GLN A 44 6.45 20.86 -3.14
C GLN A 44 5.20 20.04 -2.86
N LEU A 45 5.04 18.96 -3.60
CA LEU A 45 3.87 18.08 -3.43
C LEU A 45 4.21 16.68 -3.94
N SER A 46 4.00 15.70 -3.08
CA SER A 46 4.00 14.29 -3.47
C SER A 46 2.83 13.57 -2.81
N PHE A 47 2.41 12.46 -3.40
CA PHE A 47 1.37 11.59 -2.83
C PHE A 47 1.56 10.17 -3.33
N GLY A 48 1.01 9.23 -2.61
CA GLY A 48 1.17 7.85 -3.04
C GLY A 48 0.58 6.80 -2.12
N ASP A 49 0.91 5.57 -2.48
CA ASP A 49 0.57 4.35 -1.74
C ASP A 49 1.86 3.63 -1.38
N ALA A 50 2.10 3.38 -0.10
CA ALA A 50 3.27 2.62 0.34
C ALA A 50 2.98 1.12 0.39
N ASP A 51 4.02 0.32 0.16
CA ASP A 51 3.90 -1.14 0.27
C ASP A 51 3.64 -1.53 1.73
N GLY A 52 2.69 -2.43 1.93
CA GLY A 52 2.30 -2.91 3.26
C GLY A 52 1.36 -1.99 4.03
N GLU A 53 1.17 -0.75 3.61
CA GLU A 53 0.28 0.20 4.28
C GLU A 53 -1.11 0.21 3.63
N LEU A 54 -2.15 0.44 4.42
CA LEU A 54 -3.51 0.56 3.88
C LEU A 54 -3.78 1.97 3.37
N ALA A 55 -3.33 2.98 4.11
CA ALA A 55 -3.64 4.38 3.83
C ALA A 55 -2.73 4.96 2.75
N ALA A 56 -3.31 5.74 1.86
CA ALA A 56 -2.54 6.62 0.98
C ALA A 56 -2.09 7.85 1.76
N HIS A 57 -0.95 8.42 1.36
CA HIS A 57 -0.37 9.60 2.00
C HIS A 57 -0.19 10.75 0.99
N LEU A 58 -0.07 11.96 1.53
CA LEU A 58 0.26 13.16 0.77
C LEU A 58 1.19 14.02 1.62
N SER A 59 2.31 14.43 1.03
CA SER A 59 3.27 15.35 1.66
C SER A 59 3.29 16.64 0.85
N MET A 60 3.19 17.80 1.52
CA MET A 60 3.08 19.07 0.84
C MET A 60 3.79 20.19 1.60
N THR A 61 4.49 21.03 0.89
CA THR A 61 5.04 22.29 1.42
C THR A 61 4.34 23.47 0.78
N LEU A 62 3.84 24.38 1.60
CA LEU A 62 3.16 25.60 1.19
C LEU A 62 4.00 26.82 1.58
N THR A 63 4.07 27.81 0.72
CA THR A 63 4.65 29.12 1.06
C THR A 63 3.70 29.81 2.05
N ASN A 64 4.25 30.25 3.19
CA ASN A 64 3.45 30.86 4.25
C ASN A 64 3.27 32.35 3.96
N GLN A 65 2.19 32.71 3.32
CA GLN A 65 1.87 34.09 2.98
C GLN A 65 0.42 34.44 3.33
N GLN A 66 0.06 35.69 3.24
CA GLN A 66 -1.30 36.12 3.59
C GLN A 66 -2.26 35.99 2.41
N VAL A 67 -3.44 35.47 2.71
CA VAL A 67 -4.56 35.33 1.77
C VAL A 67 -5.83 35.76 2.49
N GLY A 68 -6.49 36.80 1.96
CA GLY A 68 -7.72 37.33 2.57
C GLY A 68 -7.54 37.77 4.03
N GLY A 69 -6.36 38.28 4.38
CA GLY A 69 -6.05 38.76 5.72
C GLY A 69 -5.62 37.71 6.71
N LYS A 70 -5.55 36.43 6.29
CA LYS A 70 -5.06 35.32 7.12
C LYS A 70 -3.80 34.72 6.51
N TRP A 71 -2.92 34.21 7.37
CA TRP A 71 -1.73 33.47 6.91
C TRP A 71 -2.11 32.04 6.54
N ILE A 72 -1.37 31.44 5.61
CA ILE A 72 -1.59 30.04 5.21
C ILE A 72 -1.56 29.10 6.44
N HIS A 73 -0.64 29.30 7.38
CA HIS A 73 -0.58 28.46 8.60
C HIS A 73 -1.82 28.57 9.50
N GLN A 74 -2.63 29.60 9.31
CA GLN A 74 -3.92 29.76 10.03
C GLN A 74 -5.07 29.07 9.27
N LEU A 75 -4.88 28.82 7.99
CA LEU A 75 -5.90 28.22 7.13
C LEU A 75 -5.72 26.70 6.98
N VAL A 76 -4.48 26.22 7.15
CA VAL A 76 -4.14 24.79 7.11
C VAL A 76 -3.61 24.39 8.48
N ALA A 77 -4.31 23.47 9.15
CA ALA A 77 -3.99 23.03 10.51
C ALA A 77 -4.23 21.53 10.62
N LEU A 78 -3.90 20.95 11.77
CA LEU A 78 -4.23 19.55 12.06
C LEU A 78 -5.73 19.33 11.88
N GLY A 79 -6.09 18.23 11.21
CA GLY A 79 -7.48 17.90 10.93
C GLY A 79 -8.07 18.56 9.68
N THR A 80 -7.32 19.45 8.99
CA THR A 80 -7.81 20.10 7.76
C THR A 80 -8.03 19.05 6.66
N PRO A 81 -9.25 18.97 6.07
CA PRO A 81 -9.47 18.10 4.90
C PRO A 81 -8.76 18.64 3.67
N ILE A 82 -8.11 17.73 2.95
CA ILE A 82 -7.35 18.04 1.73
C ILE A 82 -7.86 17.17 0.58
N TYR A 83 -7.96 17.78 -0.60
CA TYR A 83 -8.34 17.12 -1.86
C TYR A 83 -7.29 17.47 -2.92
N LEU A 84 -6.77 16.45 -3.57
CA LEU A 84 -5.89 16.63 -4.74
C LEU A 84 -6.62 16.15 -5.98
N LEU A 85 -6.66 17.02 -6.98
CA LEU A 85 -7.30 16.72 -8.26
C LEU A 85 -6.25 16.76 -9.38
N ALA A 86 -6.39 15.85 -10.34
CA ALA A 86 -5.60 15.82 -11.58
C ALA A 86 -6.59 15.95 -12.74
N ASN A 87 -6.51 17.05 -13.50
CA ASN A 87 -7.47 17.37 -14.56
C ASN A 87 -8.93 17.31 -14.07
N GLY A 88 -9.17 17.80 -12.85
CA GLY A 88 -10.50 17.82 -12.26
C GLY A 88 -10.96 16.48 -11.66
N VAL A 89 -10.17 15.44 -11.81
CA VAL A 89 -10.47 14.10 -11.22
C VAL A 89 -9.77 14.01 -9.86
N GLU A 90 -10.52 13.67 -8.82
CA GLU A 90 -9.95 13.50 -7.48
C GLU A 90 -9.04 12.26 -7.45
N VAL A 91 -7.77 12.46 -7.10
CA VAL A 91 -6.76 11.39 -7.00
C VAL A 91 -6.34 11.13 -5.57
N PHE A 92 -6.56 12.10 -4.66
CA PHE A 92 -6.32 11.92 -3.23
C PHE A 92 -7.34 12.73 -2.44
N ARG A 93 -7.79 12.15 -1.33
CA ARG A 93 -8.61 12.81 -0.32
C ARG A 93 -8.14 12.34 1.04
N GLY A 94 -7.82 13.27 1.90
CA GLY A 94 -7.32 12.94 3.25
C GLY A 94 -7.46 14.09 4.23
N THR A 95 -6.76 13.93 5.33
CA THR A 95 -6.79 14.88 6.46
C THR A 95 -5.36 15.11 6.92
N VAL A 96 -5.04 16.35 7.30
CA VAL A 96 -3.71 16.72 7.82
C VAL A 96 -3.49 16.03 9.18
N PHE A 97 -2.44 15.23 9.27
CA PHE A 97 -2.03 14.50 10.47
C PHE A 97 -0.78 15.08 11.12
N ASP A 98 0.10 15.69 10.32
CA ASP A 98 1.29 16.35 10.82
C ASP A 98 1.37 17.75 10.20
N TRP A 99 1.89 18.70 10.97
CA TRP A 99 1.88 20.09 10.58
C TRP A 99 3.09 20.78 11.22
N MET A 100 3.88 21.44 10.41
CA MET A 100 5.07 22.15 10.86
C MET A 100 5.16 23.50 10.15
N THR A 101 5.59 24.52 10.87
CA THR A 101 5.94 25.81 10.26
C THR A 101 7.44 26.08 10.39
N SER A 102 8.00 26.73 9.39
CA SER A 102 9.37 27.22 9.40
C SER A 102 9.37 28.73 9.09
N THR A 103 10.25 29.45 9.74
CA THR A 103 10.44 30.89 9.49
C THR A 103 11.61 31.19 8.56
N ASP A 104 12.27 30.17 8.04
CA ASP A 104 13.42 30.23 7.14
C ASP A 104 13.03 30.48 5.70
N PRO A 105 13.75 31.35 5.01
CA PRO A 105 13.71 32.79 5.24
C PRO A 105 12.42 33.38 4.72
N LEU A 106 11.68 32.61 3.93
CA LEU A 106 10.40 33.05 3.33
C LEU A 106 9.18 32.50 4.08
N GLY A 107 9.43 31.60 5.05
CA GLY A 107 8.37 30.95 5.79
C GLY A 107 7.66 29.86 5.00
N SER A 108 7.49 28.69 5.62
CA SER A 108 6.78 27.56 4.99
C SER A 108 5.84 26.90 5.97
N VAL A 109 4.88 26.18 5.41
CA VAL A 109 4.01 25.24 6.15
C VAL A 109 4.19 23.89 5.49
N GLU A 110 4.67 22.93 6.25
CA GLU A 110 4.87 21.55 5.80
C GLU A 110 3.81 20.68 6.43
N ILE A 111 3.18 19.83 5.64
CA ILE A 111 2.13 18.96 6.12
C ILE A 111 2.29 17.54 5.60
N GLU A 112 1.86 16.58 6.44
CA GLU A 112 1.63 15.21 6.04
C GLU A 112 0.14 14.92 6.23
N ALA A 113 -0.49 14.37 5.21
CA ALA A 113 -1.89 14.03 5.23
C ALA A 113 -2.07 12.57 4.84
N TYR A 114 -3.10 11.94 5.35
CA TYR A 114 -3.42 10.55 5.06
C TYR A 114 -4.91 10.42 4.74
N ASP A 115 -5.25 9.42 3.96
CA ASP A 115 -6.65 9.09 3.75
C ASP A 115 -7.25 8.42 5.01
N GLN A 116 -8.55 8.17 5.00
CA GLN A 116 -9.29 7.69 6.17
C GLN A 116 -8.83 6.33 6.67
N LEU A 117 -8.09 5.55 5.89
CA LEU A 117 -7.63 4.23 6.32
C LEU A 117 -6.51 4.32 7.36
N ILE A 118 -5.91 5.50 7.54
CA ILE A 118 -4.89 5.72 8.57
C ILE A 118 -5.45 5.44 9.98
N TYR A 119 -6.74 5.74 10.21
CA TYR A 119 -7.35 5.48 11.51
C TYR A 119 -7.36 3.98 11.84
N LEU A 120 -7.48 3.13 10.83
CA LEU A 120 -7.44 1.67 11.01
C LEU A 120 -6.02 1.17 11.33
N PHE A 121 -5.02 1.88 10.82
CA PHE A 121 -3.61 1.56 11.09
C PHE A 121 -3.19 2.02 12.49
N LYS A 122 -3.72 3.16 12.96
CA LYS A 122 -3.35 3.78 14.24
C LYS A 122 -4.21 3.31 15.41
N SER A 123 -5.21 2.45 15.17
CA SER A 123 -6.16 2.03 16.22
C SER A 123 -6.11 0.53 16.43
N GLU A 124 -6.14 0.14 17.69
CA GLU A 124 -6.18 -1.27 18.11
C GLU A 124 -7.58 -1.66 18.53
N ASP A 125 -7.91 -2.93 18.40
CA ASP A 125 -9.21 -3.46 18.79
C ASP A 125 -9.07 -4.94 19.20
N ASP A 126 -10.08 -5.46 19.88
CA ASP A 126 -10.27 -6.88 20.19
C ASP A 126 -11.54 -7.33 19.50
N ARG A 127 -11.44 -8.37 18.66
CA ARG A 127 -12.59 -8.90 17.93
C ARG A 127 -12.60 -10.40 17.88
N TYR A 128 -13.83 -10.93 17.94
CA TYR A 128 -14.07 -12.37 17.82
C TYR A 128 -15.09 -12.62 16.72
N TYR A 129 -14.74 -13.50 15.79
CA TYR A 129 -15.65 -13.97 14.76
C TYR A 129 -15.65 -15.50 14.76
N ARG A 130 -16.85 -16.08 14.92
CA ARG A 130 -16.99 -17.54 14.91
C ARG A 130 -16.64 -18.12 13.54
N ALA A 131 -16.26 -19.39 13.50
CA ALA A 131 -16.00 -20.11 12.25
C ALA A 131 -17.26 -20.12 11.37
N GLY A 132 -17.06 -20.18 10.06
CA GLY A 132 -18.15 -20.25 9.09
C GLY A 132 -18.63 -18.91 8.54
N GLN A 133 -18.09 -17.78 9.01
CA GLN A 133 -18.44 -16.47 8.46
C GLN A 133 -17.68 -16.21 7.17
N ARG A 134 -18.32 -15.48 6.24
CA ARG A 134 -17.67 -15.09 4.98
C ARG A 134 -16.73 -13.91 5.25
N ALA A 135 -15.57 -13.93 4.60
CA ALA A 135 -14.58 -12.84 4.74
C ALA A 135 -15.16 -11.47 4.39
N ILE A 136 -16.00 -11.40 3.35
CA ILE A 136 -16.66 -10.13 2.93
C ILE A 136 -17.51 -9.58 4.08
N ASP A 137 -18.25 -10.43 4.78
CA ASP A 137 -19.12 -9.98 5.88
C ASP A 137 -18.31 -9.48 7.06
N VAL A 138 -17.22 -10.16 7.39
CA VAL A 138 -16.32 -9.76 8.49
C VAL A 138 -15.64 -8.42 8.14
N LEU A 139 -15.14 -8.26 6.92
CA LEU A 139 -14.54 -7.00 6.47
C LEU A 139 -15.56 -5.87 6.49
N THR A 140 -16.78 -6.13 6.06
CA THR A 140 -17.88 -5.15 6.11
C THR A 140 -18.17 -4.71 7.54
N ASP A 141 -18.23 -5.65 8.48
CA ASP A 141 -18.43 -5.38 9.90
C ASP A 141 -17.32 -4.47 10.46
N ILE A 142 -16.06 -4.79 10.14
CA ILE A 142 -14.91 -4.00 10.59
C ILE A 142 -15.04 -2.56 10.08
N PHE A 143 -15.26 -2.35 8.78
CA PHE A 143 -15.34 -0.99 8.22
C PHE A 143 -16.52 -0.21 8.81
N ARG A 144 -17.67 -0.86 9.03
CA ARG A 144 -18.84 -0.21 9.63
C ARG A 144 -18.58 0.20 11.07
N ALA A 145 -17.93 -0.65 11.84
CA ALA A 145 -17.60 -0.36 13.23
C ALA A 145 -16.70 0.88 13.37
N TRP A 146 -15.86 1.13 12.35
CA TRP A 146 -14.94 2.27 12.32
C TRP A 146 -15.49 3.44 11.49
N ASN A 147 -16.78 3.40 11.13
CA ASN A 147 -17.46 4.46 10.37
C ASN A 147 -16.75 4.78 9.03
N ILE A 148 -16.11 3.78 8.42
CA ILE A 148 -15.46 3.95 7.11
C ILE A 148 -16.54 3.69 6.03
N PRO A 149 -16.89 4.69 5.22
CA PRO A 149 -17.89 4.49 4.17
C PRO A 149 -17.40 3.46 3.15
N ILE A 150 -18.26 2.51 2.82
CA ILE A 150 -17.91 1.40 1.92
C ILE A 150 -18.40 1.73 0.51
N GLY A 151 -17.49 1.67 -0.47
CA GLY A 151 -17.82 1.72 -1.88
C GLY A 151 -18.16 0.33 -2.41
N LYS A 152 -17.18 -0.57 -2.42
CA LYS A 152 -17.41 -1.95 -2.87
C LYS A 152 -16.34 -2.88 -2.29
N ILE A 153 -16.78 -4.05 -1.81
CA ILE A 153 -15.90 -5.15 -1.39
C ILE A 153 -16.10 -6.30 -2.37
N GLU A 154 -15.13 -6.51 -3.28
CA GLU A 154 -15.23 -7.54 -4.34
C GLU A 154 -14.82 -8.93 -3.84
N GLY A 155 -14.18 -9.00 -2.69
CA GLY A 155 -13.71 -10.26 -2.13
C GLY A 155 -12.77 -10.04 -0.97
N PRO A 156 -12.13 -11.09 -0.46
CA PRO A 156 -12.16 -12.48 -0.93
C PRO A 156 -13.48 -13.18 -0.59
N ASN A 157 -13.95 -14.01 -1.51
CA ASN A 157 -15.19 -14.77 -1.29
C ASN A 157 -14.84 -16.15 -0.73
N VAL A 158 -14.43 -16.18 0.52
CA VAL A 158 -14.05 -17.41 1.24
C VAL A 158 -14.73 -17.45 2.59
N VAL A 159 -14.90 -18.66 3.12
CA VAL A 159 -15.37 -18.90 4.48
C VAL A 159 -14.16 -18.94 5.40
N LEU A 160 -14.21 -18.18 6.49
CA LEU A 160 -13.13 -18.06 7.45
C LEU A 160 -13.21 -19.16 8.54
N ALA A 161 -12.06 -19.58 9.03
CA ALA A 161 -11.95 -20.25 10.31
C ALA A 161 -12.31 -19.27 11.45
N LYS A 162 -12.39 -19.75 12.67
CA LYS A 162 -12.57 -18.90 13.84
C LYS A 162 -11.47 -17.82 13.89
N GLN A 163 -11.85 -16.57 14.07
CA GLN A 163 -10.90 -15.45 14.20
C GLN A 163 -10.94 -14.93 15.63
N VAL A 164 -9.78 -14.84 16.24
CA VAL A 164 -9.61 -14.23 17.55
C VAL A 164 -8.51 -13.18 17.40
N PHE A 165 -8.91 -11.95 17.34
CA PHE A 165 -8.00 -10.79 17.25
C PHE A 165 -7.91 -10.15 18.63
N ARG A 166 -6.71 -10.05 19.15
CA ARG A 166 -6.47 -9.47 20.47
C ARG A 166 -5.37 -8.43 20.39
N GLN A 167 -5.70 -7.21 20.80
CA GLN A 167 -4.72 -6.11 20.88
C GLN A 167 -3.91 -5.97 19.60
N MET A 168 -4.64 -5.98 18.46
CA MET A 168 -4.05 -5.82 17.13
C MET A 168 -4.59 -4.56 16.50
N THR A 169 -3.80 -3.95 15.62
CA THR A 169 -4.34 -2.85 14.82
C THR A 169 -5.44 -3.39 13.90
N VAL A 170 -6.41 -2.54 13.62
CA VAL A 170 -7.52 -2.91 12.74
C VAL A 170 -6.98 -3.23 11.33
N ALA A 171 -5.92 -2.53 10.90
CA ALA A 171 -5.25 -2.81 9.64
C ALA A 171 -4.66 -4.23 9.60
N GLU A 172 -4.05 -4.69 10.71
CA GLU A 172 -3.53 -6.06 10.79
C GLU A 172 -4.65 -7.10 10.71
N MET A 173 -5.80 -6.84 11.35
CA MET A 173 -6.96 -7.73 11.24
C MET A 173 -7.41 -7.86 9.77
N ILE A 174 -7.54 -6.74 9.06
CA ILE A 174 -7.92 -6.71 7.65
C ILE A 174 -6.91 -7.49 6.81
N ASN A 175 -5.62 -7.22 7.01
CA ASN A 175 -4.54 -7.90 6.26
C ASN A 175 -4.55 -9.41 6.53
N SER A 176 -4.80 -9.84 7.77
CA SER A 176 -4.92 -11.26 8.11
C SER A 176 -6.06 -11.94 7.35
N ILE A 177 -7.22 -11.28 7.26
CA ILE A 177 -8.38 -11.81 6.52
C ILE A 177 -8.05 -11.91 5.02
N LEU A 178 -7.41 -10.89 4.45
CA LEU A 178 -7.03 -10.90 3.03
C LEU A 178 -5.99 -11.98 2.74
N LYS A 179 -5.02 -12.17 3.66
CA LYS A 179 -4.02 -13.23 3.55
C LYS A 179 -4.69 -14.62 3.55
N GLN A 180 -5.63 -14.85 4.48
CA GLN A 180 -6.39 -16.10 4.50
C GLN A 180 -7.14 -16.32 3.19
N GLY A 181 -7.72 -15.29 2.61
CA GLY A 181 -8.37 -15.39 1.31
C GLY A 181 -7.40 -15.83 0.22
N LYS A 182 -6.22 -15.24 0.20
CA LYS A 182 -5.14 -15.58 -0.75
C LYS A 182 -4.70 -17.04 -0.57
N ASP A 183 -4.47 -17.46 0.67
CA ASP A 183 -4.03 -18.82 0.99
C ASP A 183 -5.08 -19.88 0.63
N LYS A 184 -6.36 -19.50 0.64
CA LYS A 184 -7.48 -20.37 0.21
C LYS A 184 -7.73 -20.30 -1.30
N GLY A 185 -6.86 -19.61 -2.07
CA GLY A 185 -6.93 -19.58 -3.51
C GLY A 185 -7.85 -18.53 -4.12
N ALA A 186 -8.39 -17.60 -3.32
CA ALA A 186 -9.24 -16.53 -3.85
C ALA A 186 -8.47 -15.47 -4.67
N GLY A 187 -7.12 -15.47 -4.55
CA GLY A 187 -6.26 -14.47 -5.17
C GLY A 187 -5.96 -13.32 -4.21
N GLU A 188 -5.21 -12.38 -4.70
CA GLU A 188 -4.79 -11.22 -3.90
C GLU A 188 -5.80 -10.07 -4.05
N PHE A 189 -6.14 -9.45 -2.93
CA PHE A 189 -7.07 -8.32 -2.87
C PHE A 189 -6.36 -7.13 -2.21
N ILE A 190 -6.65 -5.94 -2.73
CA ILE A 190 -6.02 -4.69 -2.31
C ILE A 190 -7.10 -3.76 -1.74
N VAL A 191 -6.80 -3.15 -0.61
CA VAL A 191 -7.65 -2.15 0.02
C VAL A 191 -7.19 -0.77 -0.42
N ARG A 192 -8.13 0.07 -0.88
CA ARG A 192 -7.86 1.46 -1.26
C ARG A 192 -9.01 2.35 -0.83
N SER A 193 -8.69 3.58 -0.46
CA SER A 193 -9.69 4.65 -0.30
C SER A 193 -9.77 5.45 -1.61
N GLU A 194 -10.98 5.64 -2.13
CA GLU A 194 -11.23 6.43 -3.33
C GLU A 194 -12.46 7.31 -3.07
N LYS A 195 -12.29 8.62 -3.24
CA LYS A 195 -13.38 9.60 -3.05
C LYS A 195 -14.12 9.42 -1.71
N GLY A 196 -13.34 9.14 -0.65
CA GLY A 196 -13.89 9.00 0.70
C GLY A 196 -14.62 7.70 0.97
N LYS A 197 -14.45 6.68 0.13
CA LYS A 197 -15.04 5.34 0.35
C LYS A 197 -13.96 4.27 0.23
N VAL A 198 -14.07 3.20 1.03
CA VAL A 198 -13.15 2.07 0.93
C VAL A 198 -13.61 1.11 -0.17
N TYR A 199 -12.64 0.64 -0.92
CA TYR A 199 -12.81 -0.42 -1.93
C TYR A 199 -11.83 -1.54 -1.65
N ILE A 200 -12.31 -2.78 -1.75
CA ILE A 200 -11.44 -3.95 -1.81
C ILE A 200 -11.60 -4.56 -3.19
N ARG A 201 -10.52 -4.54 -3.96
CA ARG A 201 -10.51 -5.01 -5.36
C ARG A 201 -9.49 -6.10 -5.55
N LYS A 202 -9.74 -6.98 -6.49
CA LYS A 202 -8.76 -8.00 -6.88
C LYS A 202 -7.55 -7.29 -7.50
N ALA A 203 -6.35 -7.70 -7.09
CA ALA A 203 -5.11 -7.14 -7.63
C ALA A 203 -5.05 -7.39 -9.15
N MET A 204 -4.46 -6.45 -9.87
CA MET A 204 -4.27 -6.50 -11.33
C MET A 204 -5.58 -6.57 -12.13
N SER A 205 -6.72 -6.10 -11.56
CA SER A 205 -8.02 -6.17 -12.22
C SER A 205 -8.38 -4.90 -13.00
N ASN A 206 -7.53 -3.87 -13.00
CA ASN A 206 -7.77 -2.65 -13.76
C ASN A 206 -7.84 -2.95 -15.27
N GLN A 207 -8.79 -2.33 -15.94
CA GLN A 207 -9.02 -2.53 -17.39
C GLN A 207 -8.02 -1.72 -18.22
N ASP A 208 -7.77 -0.48 -17.80
CA ASP A 208 -6.79 0.39 -18.46
C ASP A 208 -5.39 0.06 -17.93
N VAL A 209 -4.53 -0.40 -18.82
CA VAL A 209 -3.16 -0.83 -18.48
C VAL A 209 -2.17 0.16 -19.10
N TYR A 210 -1.46 0.89 -18.25
CA TYR A 210 -0.41 1.82 -18.69
C TYR A 210 0.84 1.05 -19.09
N VAL A 211 1.49 1.51 -20.16
CA VAL A 211 2.70 0.88 -20.72
C VAL A 211 3.89 1.79 -20.46
N PHE A 212 4.91 1.24 -19.80
CA PHE A 212 6.15 1.93 -19.49
C PHE A 212 7.27 1.31 -20.32
N ALA A 213 7.90 2.13 -21.17
CA ALA A 213 8.93 1.65 -22.09
C ALA A 213 10.17 2.54 -22.03
N TYR A 214 11.34 1.91 -22.12
CA TYR A 214 12.62 2.61 -22.21
C TYR A 214 12.63 3.49 -23.47
N ASN A 215 13.24 4.65 -23.39
CA ASN A 215 13.29 5.67 -24.43
C ASN A 215 11.95 6.38 -24.71
N GLU A 216 10.87 6.04 -23.98
CA GLU A 216 9.58 6.74 -24.11
C GLU A 216 9.24 7.51 -22.84
N ASN A 217 9.07 6.79 -21.74
CA ASN A 217 8.54 7.37 -20.50
C ASN A 217 9.21 6.84 -19.23
N VAL A 218 10.19 5.95 -19.33
CA VAL A 218 10.96 5.41 -18.20
C VAL A 218 12.33 6.10 -18.14
N GLN A 219 12.66 6.64 -16.97
CA GLN A 219 13.94 7.26 -16.69
C GLN A 219 14.98 6.25 -16.20
N SER A 220 14.56 5.35 -15.31
CA SER A 220 15.46 4.33 -14.76
C SER A 220 14.67 3.10 -14.31
N VAL A 221 15.39 1.98 -14.27
CA VAL A 221 14.91 0.69 -13.78
C VAL A 221 15.88 0.18 -12.72
N MET A 222 15.38 -0.23 -11.58
CA MET A 222 16.12 -0.98 -10.57
C MET A 222 15.47 -2.36 -10.44
N ASP A 223 16.24 -3.40 -10.69
CA ASP A 223 15.81 -4.80 -10.52
C ASP A 223 16.83 -5.48 -9.63
N ARG A 224 16.52 -5.57 -8.34
CA ARG A 224 17.42 -6.11 -7.32
C ARG A 224 16.90 -7.47 -6.84
N TRP A 225 17.78 -8.44 -6.87
CA TRP A 225 17.53 -9.79 -6.36
C TRP A 225 18.45 -10.01 -5.17
N SER A 226 17.92 -10.58 -4.09
CA SER A 226 18.68 -10.79 -2.86
C SER A 226 18.29 -12.11 -2.21
N ILE A 227 19.28 -12.75 -1.61
CA ILE A 227 19.09 -13.93 -0.77
C ILE A 227 19.41 -13.62 0.71
N ASN A 228 19.55 -12.34 1.06
CA ASN A 228 19.92 -11.95 2.43
C ASN A 228 18.94 -12.46 3.48
N ASN A 229 17.65 -12.52 3.15
CA ASN A 229 16.61 -12.98 4.05
C ASN A 229 16.07 -14.37 3.68
N LEU A 230 16.76 -15.07 2.78
CA LEU A 230 16.34 -16.39 2.31
C LEU A 230 16.42 -17.40 3.46
N VAL A 231 15.40 -18.23 3.58
CA VAL A 231 15.39 -19.37 4.51
C VAL A 231 15.26 -20.64 3.68
N THR A 232 16.30 -21.48 3.69
CA THR A 232 16.31 -22.73 2.95
C THR A 232 16.15 -23.96 3.85
N ARG A 233 16.22 -23.74 5.19
CA ARG A 233 16.02 -24.80 6.17
C ARG A 233 15.35 -24.23 7.41
N VAL A 234 14.36 -24.96 7.96
CA VAL A 234 13.81 -24.66 9.28
C VAL A 234 14.08 -25.85 10.20
N ARG A 235 14.74 -25.58 11.31
CA ARG A 235 15.02 -26.56 12.38
C ARG A 235 14.03 -26.30 13.51
N ILE A 236 13.27 -27.33 13.89
CA ILE A 236 12.29 -27.28 14.96
C ILE A 236 12.93 -27.94 16.20
N ILE A 237 12.99 -27.20 17.30
CA ILE A 237 13.52 -27.69 18.56
C ILE A 237 12.44 -27.65 19.65
N GLY A 238 12.54 -28.52 20.62
CA GLY A 238 11.62 -28.56 21.76
C GLY A 238 11.98 -27.56 22.85
N ALA A 239 11.28 -27.65 23.97
CA ALA A 239 11.61 -26.88 25.15
C ALA A 239 12.97 -27.28 25.70
N GLU A 240 13.68 -26.33 26.26
CA GLU A 240 15.00 -26.58 26.90
C GLU A 240 14.80 -27.39 28.19
N ASP A 241 15.73 -28.32 28.42
CA ASP A 241 15.81 -29.04 29.69
C ASP A 241 16.54 -28.19 30.74
N GLU A 242 16.71 -28.76 31.96
CA GLU A 242 17.37 -28.06 33.07
C GLU A 242 18.84 -27.70 32.78
N GLU A 243 19.46 -28.32 31.77
CA GLU A 243 20.84 -28.09 31.36
C GLU A 243 20.94 -27.17 30.15
N GLY A 244 19.79 -26.61 29.68
CA GLY A 244 19.73 -25.70 28.53
C GLY A 244 19.81 -26.38 27.18
N ARG A 245 19.55 -27.71 27.12
CA ARG A 245 19.54 -28.44 25.86
C ARG A 245 18.12 -28.54 25.31
N ALA A 246 17.95 -28.24 24.04
CA ALA A 246 16.66 -28.34 23.36
C ALA A 246 16.67 -29.55 22.41
N PRO A 247 15.79 -30.54 22.60
CA PRO A 247 15.79 -31.70 21.71
C PRO A 247 15.34 -31.33 20.31
N LEU A 248 15.96 -31.98 19.32
CA LEU A 248 15.56 -31.79 17.91
C LEU A 248 14.25 -32.52 17.66
N ILE A 249 13.25 -31.83 17.17
CA ILE A 249 11.94 -32.40 16.80
C ILE A 249 11.92 -32.73 15.31
N ALA A 250 12.33 -31.79 14.44
CA ALA A 250 12.33 -31.98 12.99
C ALA A 250 13.22 -30.98 12.28
N VAL A 251 13.62 -31.33 11.07
CA VAL A 251 14.27 -30.42 10.13
C VAL A 251 13.45 -30.44 8.83
N LEU A 252 13.08 -29.29 8.32
CA LEU A 252 12.39 -29.15 7.04
C LEU A 252 13.29 -28.37 6.09
N ASP A 253 13.55 -28.96 4.92
CA ASP A 253 14.34 -28.31 3.87
C ASP A 253 13.43 -27.77 2.77
N GLY A 254 13.73 -26.58 2.33
CA GLY A 254 13.21 -25.98 1.11
C GLY A 254 14.24 -26.14 -0.03
N ASP A 255 14.31 -25.14 -0.91
CA ASP A 255 15.29 -25.14 -2.02
C ASP A 255 16.66 -24.69 -1.49
N THR A 256 17.60 -25.62 -1.39
CA THR A 256 18.95 -25.37 -0.85
C THR A 256 20.00 -25.02 -1.92
N LYS A 257 19.59 -24.63 -3.13
CA LYS A 257 20.53 -24.33 -4.23
C LYS A 257 21.53 -23.21 -3.90
N TYR A 258 21.16 -22.32 -2.98
CA TYR A 258 22.05 -21.23 -2.51
C TYR A 258 22.78 -21.58 -1.20
N GLY A 259 22.72 -22.85 -0.76
CA GLY A 259 23.30 -23.30 0.50
C GLY A 259 22.24 -23.39 1.61
N ILE A 260 22.71 -23.73 2.80
CA ILE A 260 21.85 -23.88 3.97
C ILE A 260 21.79 -22.54 4.72
N LEU A 261 20.63 -21.90 4.68
CA LEU A 261 20.31 -20.69 5.42
C LEU A 261 19.20 -21.09 6.39
N GLN A 262 19.60 -21.35 7.66
CA GLN A 262 18.73 -22.01 8.62
C GLN A 262 18.09 -21.03 9.59
N ARG A 263 16.79 -21.19 9.82
CA ARG A 263 16.03 -20.53 10.89
C ARG A 263 15.62 -21.60 11.91
N ILE A 264 15.63 -21.23 13.19
CA ILE A 264 15.18 -22.12 14.27
C ILE A 264 13.77 -21.67 14.70
N VAL A 265 12.90 -22.65 14.91
CA VAL A 265 11.57 -22.46 15.50
C VAL A 265 11.52 -23.33 16.75
N GLN A 266 11.17 -22.73 17.87
CA GLN A 266 11.03 -23.46 19.14
C GLN A 266 9.56 -23.85 19.33
N ASN A 267 9.34 -25.12 19.69
CA ASN A 267 8.02 -25.61 20.05
C ASN A 267 7.71 -25.21 21.49
N SER A 268 6.66 -24.43 21.68
CA SER A 268 6.19 -24.07 23.03
C SER A 268 5.38 -25.22 23.63
N SER A 269 5.18 -25.19 24.94
CA SER A 269 4.39 -26.21 25.65
C SER A 269 2.93 -26.26 25.20
N ASP A 270 2.44 -25.17 24.60
CA ASP A 270 1.03 -25.02 24.23
C ASP A 270 0.75 -25.40 22.77
N ASP A 271 1.82 -25.58 21.95
CA ASP A 271 1.68 -25.89 20.52
C ASP A 271 1.78 -27.41 20.28
N THR A 272 0.97 -27.90 19.36
CA THR A 272 1.16 -29.29 18.89
C THR A 272 2.32 -29.33 17.90
N ILE A 273 2.96 -30.48 17.78
CA ILE A 273 4.03 -30.73 16.80
C ILE A 273 3.52 -30.43 15.36
N ALA A 274 2.24 -30.72 15.10
CA ALA A 274 1.63 -30.47 13.80
C ALA A 274 1.56 -28.95 13.51
N ASP A 275 1.19 -28.14 14.52
CA ASP A 275 1.11 -26.69 14.37
C ASP A 275 2.49 -26.08 14.09
N VAL A 276 3.51 -26.52 14.83
CA VAL A 276 4.89 -26.02 14.66
C VAL A 276 5.46 -26.43 13.30
N LYS A 277 5.15 -27.65 12.84
CA LYS A 277 5.54 -28.10 11.48
C LYS A 277 4.83 -27.28 10.41
N GLN A 278 3.56 -26.93 10.62
CA GLN A 278 2.82 -26.08 9.70
C GLN A 278 3.43 -24.67 9.65
N ASN A 279 3.76 -24.09 10.80
CA ASN A 279 4.48 -22.82 10.90
C ASN A 279 5.81 -22.85 10.13
N ALA A 280 6.59 -23.94 10.31
CA ALA A 280 7.86 -24.09 9.59
C ALA A 280 7.67 -24.12 8.06
N LYS A 281 6.60 -24.79 7.58
CA LYS A 281 6.27 -24.78 6.14
C LYS A 281 5.89 -23.38 5.66
N GLU A 282 5.18 -22.62 6.47
CA GLU A 282 4.82 -21.24 6.15
C GLU A 282 6.06 -20.33 6.05
N ILE A 283 7.01 -20.52 6.97
CA ILE A 283 8.30 -19.81 6.92
C ILE A 283 9.03 -20.14 5.60
N LEU A 284 9.10 -21.41 5.23
CA LEU A 284 9.74 -21.82 3.96
C LEU A 284 8.98 -21.27 2.74
N LYS A 285 7.65 -21.20 2.80
CA LYS A 285 6.83 -20.62 1.73
C LYS A 285 7.07 -19.10 1.60
N GLU A 286 7.15 -18.39 2.72
CA GLU A 286 7.27 -16.94 2.76
C GLU A 286 8.70 -16.47 2.46
N PHE A 287 9.69 -17.10 3.06
CA PHE A 287 11.10 -16.67 2.98
C PHE A 287 11.97 -17.59 2.10
N GLY A 288 11.40 -18.59 1.46
CA GLY A 288 12.13 -19.57 0.66
C GLY A 288 12.45 -19.17 -0.79
N GLN A 289 12.26 -17.91 -1.14
CA GLN A 289 12.53 -17.42 -2.51
C GLN A 289 13.29 -16.11 -2.51
N UNK A 290 14.00 -15.72 -3.40
CA UNK A 290 14.67 -14.79 -3.53
C UNK A 290 13.90 -13.74 -3.41
N GLU A 291 14.24 -12.78 -2.82
CA GLU A 291 13.63 -11.48 -2.66
C GLU A 291 13.88 -10.66 -3.92
N LYS A 292 12.83 -10.16 -4.50
CA LYS A 292 12.91 -9.38 -5.74
C LYS A 292 12.32 -8.00 -5.51
N ASN A 293 13.14 -6.98 -5.56
CA ASN A 293 12.73 -5.59 -5.40
C ASN A 293 12.91 -4.88 -6.74
N ARG A 294 11.80 -4.53 -7.37
CA ARG A 294 11.79 -3.88 -8.68
C ARG A 294 11.16 -2.51 -8.54
N THR A 295 11.85 -1.52 -9.06
CA THR A 295 11.34 -0.14 -9.06
C THR A 295 11.64 0.48 -10.41
N ILE A 296 10.65 1.18 -10.96
CA ILE A 296 10.86 2.05 -12.12
C ILE A 296 10.66 3.49 -11.70
N ARG A 297 11.49 4.38 -12.25
CA ARG A 297 11.28 5.82 -12.17
C ARG A 297 10.84 6.28 -13.55
N CYS A 298 9.73 6.98 -13.61
CA CYS A 298 9.09 7.29 -14.88
C CYS A 298 8.29 8.60 -14.79
N VAL A 299 7.74 9.03 -15.91
CA VAL A 299 6.86 10.19 -15.95
C VAL A 299 5.61 9.92 -15.11
N ASP A 300 5.10 10.97 -14.49
CA ASP A 300 3.96 10.86 -13.59
C ASP A 300 2.65 10.54 -14.32
N VAL A 301 1.94 9.54 -13.83
CA VAL A 301 0.57 9.20 -14.25
C VAL A 301 -0.29 9.18 -12.99
N PRO A 302 -1.01 10.26 -12.68
CA PRO A 302 -1.66 10.44 -11.37
C PRO A 302 -2.73 9.41 -11.03
N PHE A 303 -3.15 8.61 -11.99
CA PHE A 303 -4.24 7.63 -11.79
C PHE A 303 -3.75 6.25 -11.40
N ILE A 304 -2.44 6.01 -11.40
CA ILE A 304 -1.86 4.71 -11.00
C ILE A 304 -1.86 4.61 -9.48
N ARG A 305 -2.36 3.49 -8.98
CA ARG A 305 -2.47 3.21 -7.56
C ARG A 305 -1.93 1.80 -7.25
N LYS A 306 -1.62 1.58 -6.00
CA LYS A 306 -1.27 0.24 -5.48
C LYS A 306 -2.32 -0.80 -5.91
N GLY A 307 -1.86 -1.95 -6.39
CA GLY A 307 -2.70 -3.04 -6.86
C GLY A 307 -2.98 -3.04 -8.35
N ASP A 308 -2.68 -1.94 -9.05
CA ASP A 308 -2.91 -1.86 -10.49
C ASP A 308 -1.92 -2.73 -11.27
N LYS A 309 -2.37 -3.20 -12.43
CA LYS A 309 -1.55 -3.89 -13.42
C LYS A 309 -0.95 -2.86 -14.37
N VAL A 310 0.35 -2.93 -14.58
CA VAL A 310 1.07 -2.12 -15.57
C VAL A 310 1.89 -3.04 -16.46
N LYS A 311 2.18 -2.59 -17.68
CA LYS A 311 3.12 -3.29 -18.57
C LYS A 311 4.43 -2.51 -18.58
N VAL A 312 5.55 -3.21 -18.37
CA VAL A 312 6.88 -2.58 -18.39
C VAL A 312 7.74 -3.30 -19.44
N VAL A 313 8.38 -2.52 -20.31
CA VAL A 313 9.35 -3.00 -21.30
C VAL A 313 10.57 -2.08 -21.19
N ALA A 314 11.41 -2.35 -20.19
CA ALA A 314 12.55 -1.49 -19.89
C ALA A 314 13.60 -2.26 -19.08
N GLY A 315 14.85 -2.19 -19.52
CA GLY A 315 15.96 -2.88 -18.86
C GLY A 315 15.73 -4.39 -18.83
N THR A 316 15.79 -4.98 -17.64
CA THR A 316 15.55 -6.41 -17.42
C THR A 316 14.06 -6.75 -17.34
N LEU A 317 13.19 -5.74 -17.28
CA LEU A 317 11.75 -5.95 -17.10
C LEU A 317 11.04 -6.00 -18.45
N ASN A 318 10.34 -7.10 -18.71
CA ASN A 318 9.53 -7.25 -19.93
C ASN A 318 8.29 -8.08 -19.58
N GLY A 319 7.19 -7.42 -19.23
CA GLY A 319 5.98 -8.15 -18.86
C GLY A 319 4.94 -7.28 -18.18
N TYR A 320 3.96 -7.95 -17.60
CA TYR A 320 2.93 -7.33 -16.78
C TYR A 320 3.32 -7.47 -15.31
N TYR A 321 3.18 -6.39 -14.59
CA TYR A 321 3.57 -6.30 -13.17
C TYR A 321 2.43 -5.71 -12.37
N GLN A 322 2.36 -6.11 -11.10
CA GLN A 322 1.49 -5.49 -10.11
C GLN A 322 2.23 -4.32 -9.46
N VAL A 323 1.58 -3.19 -9.36
CA VAL A 323 2.08 -2.05 -8.58
C VAL A 323 1.91 -2.39 -7.08
N VAL A 324 3.00 -2.42 -6.34
CA VAL A 324 2.97 -2.63 -4.88
C VAL A 324 3.09 -1.33 -4.11
N SER A 325 3.76 -0.35 -4.70
CA SER A 325 3.85 1.01 -4.15
C SER A 325 3.95 2.00 -5.29
N VAL A 326 3.50 3.22 -5.06
CA VAL A 326 3.68 4.31 -6.02
C VAL A 326 3.83 5.62 -5.25
N GLU A 327 4.82 6.41 -5.64
CA GLU A 327 5.04 7.76 -5.14
C GLU A 327 5.03 8.72 -6.32
N HIS A 328 4.01 9.55 -6.39
CA HIS A 328 3.85 10.58 -7.40
C HIS A 328 4.51 11.86 -6.91
N ASN A 329 5.52 12.36 -7.61
CA ASN A 329 6.13 13.65 -7.33
C ASN A 329 5.53 14.68 -8.31
N VAL A 330 4.55 15.41 -7.80
CA VAL A 330 3.79 16.37 -8.59
C VAL A 330 4.68 17.54 -9.03
N THR A 331 5.63 17.93 -8.18
CA THR A 331 6.51 19.07 -8.46
C THR A 331 7.42 18.79 -9.67
N SER A 332 7.94 17.58 -9.78
CA SER A 332 8.84 17.20 -10.88
C SER A 332 8.12 16.46 -12.02
N LEU A 333 6.83 16.17 -11.87
CA LEU A 333 6.03 15.38 -12.82
C LEU A 333 6.66 14.01 -13.11
N THR A 334 7.21 13.40 -12.05
CA THR A 334 7.77 12.04 -12.11
C THR A 334 7.12 11.17 -11.05
N MET A 335 7.23 9.88 -11.22
CA MET A 335 6.82 8.96 -10.15
C MET A 335 7.79 7.80 -10.02
N SER A 336 7.79 7.20 -8.84
CA SER A 336 8.52 5.96 -8.54
C SER A 336 7.50 4.86 -8.29
N VAL A 337 7.64 3.74 -8.98
CA VAL A 337 6.67 2.64 -8.91
C VAL A 337 7.38 1.36 -8.51
N GLY A 338 6.99 0.81 -7.36
CA GLY A 338 7.42 -0.51 -6.90
C GLY A 338 6.58 -1.59 -7.57
N LEU A 339 7.22 -2.66 -8.02
CA LEU A 339 6.62 -3.69 -8.87
C LEU A 339 6.88 -5.10 -8.33
N LYS A 340 5.90 -5.97 -8.52
CA LYS A 340 6.06 -7.38 -8.19
C LYS A 340 5.52 -8.26 -9.31
#